data_2257c3ac4f4d92a0666298b513924b8d
#
_entry.id   2257c3ac4f4d92a0666298b513924b8d
#
_cell.length_a   1.000
_cell.length_b   1.000
_cell.length_c   1.000
_cell.angle_alpha   90.00
_cell.angle_beta   90.00
_cell.angle_gamma   90.00
#
_symmetry.space_group_name_H-M   'P 1'
#
loop_
_entity.id
_entity.type
_entity.pdbx_description
1 polymer ?
#
loop_
_entity_poly.entity_id
_entity_poly.type
_entity_poly.pdbx_seq_one_letter_code
_entity_poly.pdbx_strand_id
1 'polypeptide(L)'
;TEILTEMLEPDGYEVRAEYQTSAFAEDYVHDMDLIIPLVTMAFHFDPRGEIKKNAVNNVIKAVVNGAGLAGHHGGMCDAFRQSIDWQFLTGGQWVSHPSGIHDYKVNITKKDDPIMEGIEDFDYHSEQYYMHVDPLNEVLATTTFKGNEVWNLEQEPGSSSGDAYTTEWLKGVEMPVVWKRRIGKGRIFYTSLGHFAKELHHPEMRKIYHRGLLWASR
;
A
#
# COMPACT_ATOMS: atom_id res chain seq x y z
N THR A 1 7.11 4.88 11.95
CA THR A 1 6.27 4.65 13.15
C THR A 1 5.85 5.98 13.78
N GLU A 2 6.78 6.89 14.13
CA GLU A 2 6.48 8.16 14.81
C GLU A 2 5.36 8.96 14.15
N ILE A 3 5.41 9.18 12.83
CA ILE A 3 4.37 9.92 12.09
C ILE A 3 2.98 9.28 12.23
N LEU A 4 2.90 7.94 12.26
CA LEU A 4 1.64 7.24 12.45
C LEU A 4 1.12 7.37 13.88
N THR A 5 2.01 7.34 14.85
CA THR A 5 1.69 7.59 16.26
C THR A 5 1.12 9.01 16.43
N GLU A 6 1.83 10.02 15.91
CA GLU A 6 1.36 11.41 15.88
C GLU A 6 0.03 11.61 15.15
N MET A 7 -0.28 10.75 14.20
CA MET A 7 -1.50 10.81 13.41
C MET A 7 -2.70 10.18 14.12
N LEU A 8 -2.50 9.11 14.88
CA LEU A 8 -3.58 8.28 15.45
C LEU A 8 -3.84 8.53 16.95
N GLU A 9 -2.83 8.90 17.75
CA GLU A 9 -3.03 9.18 19.17
C GLU A 9 -4.07 10.28 19.45
N PRO A 10 -4.16 11.39 18.67
CA PRO A 10 -5.19 12.40 18.86
C PRO A 10 -6.63 11.87 18.69
N ASP A 11 -6.80 10.79 17.93
CA ASP A 11 -8.11 10.13 17.77
C ASP A 11 -8.38 9.07 18.85
N GLY A 12 -7.48 8.93 19.83
CA GLY A 12 -7.64 8.04 20.98
C GLY A 12 -7.08 6.63 20.80
N TYR A 13 -6.30 6.38 19.75
CA TYR A 13 -5.65 5.09 19.55
C TYR A 13 -4.42 4.92 20.43
N GLU A 14 -4.25 3.72 20.97
CA GLU A 14 -3.00 3.25 21.53
C GLU A 14 -2.19 2.56 20.43
N VAL A 15 -1.02 3.11 20.11
CA VAL A 15 -0.18 2.60 19.01
C VAL A 15 0.91 1.67 19.54
N ARG A 16 0.82 0.41 19.17
CA ARG A 16 1.85 -0.60 19.44
C ARG A 16 2.75 -0.76 18.20
N ALA A 17 4.04 -0.47 18.34
CA ALA A 17 5.02 -0.64 17.29
C ALA A 17 5.81 -1.94 17.45
N GLU A 18 5.85 -2.75 16.39
CA GLU A 18 6.62 -3.99 16.33
C GLU A 18 7.62 -3.94 15.16
N TYR A 19 8.81 -4.46 15.38
CA TYR A 19 9.91 -4.38 14.41
C TYR A 19 10.30 -5.73 13.79
N GLN A 20 9.51 -6.75 14.10
CA GLN A 20 9.72 -8.11 13.57
C GLN A 20 8.47 -8.62 12.88
N THR A 21 8.61 -9.23 11.73
CA THR A 21 7.47 -9.81 10.97
C THR A 21 6.80 -10.97 11.72
N SER A 22 7.51 -11.60 12.67
CA SER A 22 6.92 -12.61 13.56
C SER A 22 5.77 -12.06 14.41
N ALA A 23 5.72 -10.76 14.68
CA ALA A 23 4.63 -10.11 15.39
C ALA A 23 3.25 -10.36 14.74
N PHE A 24 3.20 -10.48 13.42
CA PHE A 24 1.96 -10.81 12.70
C PHE A 24 1.43 -12.23 13.01
N ALA A 25 2.26 -13.12 13.56
CA ALA A 25 1.85 -14.48 13.92
C ALA A 25 1.33 -14.59 15.37
N GLU A 26 1.42 -13.52 16.14
CA GLU A 26 1.02 -13.50 17.55
C GLU A 26 -0.51 -13.39 17.72
N ASP A 27 -1.02 -13.95 18.81
CA ASP A 27 -2.47 -14.01 19.08
C ASP A 27 -3.10 -12.63 19.26
N TYR A 28 -2.38 -11.65 19.83
CA TYR A 28 -2.90 -10.30 20.04
C TYR A 28 -3.30 -9.58 18.75
N VAL A 29 -2.83 -10.04 17.59
CA VAL A 29 -3.22 -9.46 16.26
C VAL A 29 -4.73 -9.51 16.06
N HIS A 30 -5.41 -10.51 16.68
CA HIS A 30 -6.87 -10.64 16.62
C HIS A 30 -7.62 -9.59 17.46
N ASP A 31 -6.95 -8.99 18.43
CA ASP A 31 -7.52 -7.96 19.33
C ASP A 31 -7.29 -6.55 18.81
N MET A 32 -6.47 -6.38 17.77
CA MET A 32 -6.18 -5.07 17.18
C MET A 32 -7.39 -4.53 16.42
N ASP A 33 -7.67 -3.24 16.60
CA ASP A 33 -8.69 -2.52 15.83
C ASP A 33 -8.19 -2.22 14.42
N LEU A 34 -6.88 -2.01 14.27
CA LEU A 34 -6.23 -1.69 13.01
C LEU A 34 -4.82 -2.31 12.97
N ILE A 35 -4.50 -2.97 11.89
CA ILE A 35 -3.19 -3.51 11.58
C ILE A 35 -2.58 -2.67 10.45
N ILE A 36 -1.37 -2.12 10.66
CA ILE A 36 -0.68 -1.29 9.68
C ILE A 36 0.67 -1.94 9.36
N PRO A 37 0.78 -2.71 8.27
CA PRO A 37 2.05 -3.27 7.84
C PRO A 37 2.94 -2.17 7.24
N LEU A 38 4.19 -2.12 7.68
CA LEU A 38 5.24 -1.24 7.16
C LEU A 38 6.46 -2.09 6.77
N VAL A 39 6.24 -3.08 5.94
CA VAL A 39 7.24 -4.09 5.60
C VAL A 39 7.27 -4.27 4.09
N THR A 40 8.40 -3.97 3.47
CA THR A 40 8.62 -4.21 2.04
C THR A 40 9.42 -5.50 1.84
N MET A 41 9.02 -6.34 0.90
CA MET A 41 9.73 -7.57 0.51
C MET A 41 10.07 -8.51 1.68
N ALA A 42 9.16 -8.67 2.65
CA ALA A 42 9.36 -9.51 3.84
C ALA A 42 9.79 -10.95 3.48
N PHE A 43 9.44 -11.39 2.30
CA PHE A 43 9.72 -12.74 1.83
C PHE A 43 11.21 -13.06 1.70
N HIS A 44 12.05 -12.07 1.38
CA HIS A 44 13.46 -12.28 1.15
C HIS A 44 14.30 -12.48 2.42
N PHE A 45 13.72 -12.18 3.60
CA PHE A 45 14.49 -12.14 4.85
C PHE A 45 14.34 -13.36 5.75
N ASP A 46 13.46 -14.32 5.41
CA ASP A 46 13.32 -15.56 6.16
C ASP A 46 13.67 -16.78 5.31
N PRO A 47 14.83 -17.41 5.53
CA PRO A 47 15.24 -18.58 4.76
C PRO A 47 14.40 -19.84 5.05
N ARG A 48 13.60 -19.85 6.10
CA ARG A 48 12.80 -21.04 6.51
C ARG A 48 11.35 -21.01 6.01
N GLY A 49 10.81 -19.86 5.66
CA GLY A 49 9.47 -19.71 5.06
C GLY A 49 8.26 -20.01 5.96
N GLU A 50 8.46 -20.71 7.08
CA GLU A 50 7.37 -21.18 7.95
C GLU A 50 6.71 -20.05 8.74
N ILE A 51 7.51 -19.14 9.28
CA ILE A 51 7.03 -18.00 10.07
C ILE A 51 6.11 -17.10 9.23
N LYS A 52 6.44 -16.91 7.96
CA LYS A 52 5.71 -16.03 7.04
C LYS A 52 4.33 -16.55 6.67
N LYS A 53 4.21 -17.84 6.39
CA LYS A 53 2.91 -18.45 6.09
C LYS A 53 1.97 -18.32 7.27
N ASN A 54 2.47 -18.54 8.49
CA ASN A 54 1.69 -18.37 9.69
C ASN A 54 1.30 -16.91 9.93
N ALA A 55 2.22 -15.95 9.70
CA ALA A 55 1.97 -14.54 9.85
C ALA A 55 0.86 -14.05 8.90
N VAL A 56 0.96 -14.36 7.61
CA VAL A 56 -0.06 -14.01 6.62
C VAL A 56 -1.42 -14.61 6.97
N ASN A 57 -1.47 -15.91 7.25
CA ASN A 57 -2.71 -16.60 7.60
C ASN A 57 -3.35 -16.01 8.87
N ASN A 58 -2.55 -15.61 9.84
CA ASN A 58 -3.02 -15.02 11.08
C ASN A 58 -3.66 -13.66 10.86
N VAL A 59 -2.99 -12.78 10.08
CA VAL A 59 -3.56 -11.48 9.69
C VAL A 59 -4.85 -11.65 8.89
N ILE A 60 -4.89 -12.60 7.93
CA ILE A 60 -6.12 -12.88 7.16
C ILE A 60 -7.27 -13.25 8.09
N LYS A 61 -7.03 -14.15 9.04
CA LYS A 61 -8.06 -14.55 10.02
C LYS A 61 -8.53 -13.37 10.86
N ALA A 62 -7.61 -12.53 11.34
CA ALA A 62 -7.95 -11.33 12.11
C ALA A 62 -8.83 -10.38 11.28
N VAL A 63 -8.46 -10.10 10.02
CA VAL A 63 -9.23 -9.22 9.13
C VAL A 63 -10.60 -9.82 8.79
N VAL A 64 -10.67 -11.09 8.43
CA VAL A 64 -11.98 -11.77 8.15
C VAL A 64 -12.91 -11.67 9.35
N ASN A 65 -12.38 -11.69 10.58
CA ASN A 65 -13.14 -11.59 11.82
C ASN A 65 -13.44 -10.14 12.26
N GLY A 66 -12.87 -9.12 11.59
CA GLY A 66 -13.26 -7.73 11.78
C GLY A 66 -12.14 -6.77 12.14
N ALA A 67 -10.90 -7.22 12.30
CA ALA A 67 -9.77 -6.28 12.41
C ALA A 67 -9.64 -5.47 11.10
N GLY A 68 -9.27 -4.20 11.24
CA GLY A 68 -8.92 -3.36 10.10
C GLY A 68 -7.52 -3.68 9.56
N LEU A 69 -7.32 -3.45 8.27
CA LEU A 69 -6.00 -3.50 7.65
C LEU A 69 -5.81 -2.25 6.80
N ALA A 70 -4.77 -1.49 7.05
CA ALA A 70 -4.48 -0.33 6.22
C ALA A 70 -2.98 -0.14 6.01
N GLY A 71 -2.61 0.41 4.87
CA GLY A 71 -1.20 0.62 4.58
C GLY A 71 -0.96 1.50 3.37
N HIS A 72 0.31 1.78 3.14
CA HIS A 72 0.73 2.60 2.02
C HIS A 72 1.95 2.00 1.33
N HIS A 73 2.10 2.35 0.06
CA HIS A 73 3.28 2.06 -0.76
C HIS A 73 3.69 0.58 -0.69
N GLY A 74 4.99 0.30 -0.77
CA GLY A 74 5.54 -1.05 -0.63
C GLY A 74 5.30 -1.69 0.74
N GLY A 75 5.03 -0.87 1.77
CA GLY A 75 4.80 -1.34 3.13
C GLY A 75 3.63 -2.32 3.28
N MET A 76 2.67 -2.30 2.36
CA MET A 76 1.53 -3.22 2.34
C MET A 76 1.47 -4.07 1.05
N CYS A 77 1.36 -3.44 -0.12
CA CYS A 77 1.15 -4.19 -1.36
C CYS A 77 2.43 -4.78 -1.97
N ASP A 78 3.56 -4.64 -1.32
CA ASP A 78 4.81 -5.35 -1.61
C ASP A 78 5.37 -6.07 -0.37
N ALA A 79 4.59 -6.16 0.70
CA ALA A 79 5.02 -6.74 1.97
C ALA A 79 5.37 -8.23 1.85
N PHE A 80 4.44 -9.01 1.34
CA PHE A 80 4.59 -10.46 1.15
C PHE A 80 4.39 -10.80 -0.34
N ARG A 81 5.27 -10.28 -1.17
CA ARG A 81 5.21 -10.26 -2.64
C ARG A 81 4.82 -11.61 -3.25
N GLN A 82 5.28 -12.72 -2.69
CA GLN A 82 5.06 -14.06 -3.25
C GLN A 82 3.82 -14.76 -2.65
N SER A 83 3.10 -14.10 -1.74
CA SER A 83 1.90 -14.67 -1.14
C SER A 83 0.65 -14.28 -1.93
N ILE A 84 0.06 -15.25 -2.63
CA ILE A 84 -1.19 -15.05 -3.37
C ILE A 84 -2.32 -14.67 -2.41
N ASP A 85 -2.36 -15.29 -1.23
CA ASP A 85 -3.38 -15.01 -0.21
C ASP A 85 -3.27 -13.56 0.31
N TRP A 86 -2.04 -13.03 0.43
CA TRP A 86 -1.82 -11.63 0.81
C TRP A 86 -2.29 -10.67 -0.29
N GLN A 87 -1.96 -10.96 -1.54
CA GLN A 87 -2.41 -10.17 -2.70
C GLN A 87 -3.95 -10.16 -2.79
N PHE A 88 -4.58 -11.32 -2.58
CA PHE A 88 -6.04 -11.42 -2.56
C PHE A 88 -6.66 -10.64 -1.39
N LEU A 89 -6.03 -10.65 -0.20
CA LEU A 89 -6.47 -9.85 0.95
C LEU A 89 -6.38 -8.35 0.66
N THR A 90 -5.22 -7.87 0.21
CA THR A 90 -4.93 -6.44 0.04
C THR A 90 -5.57 -5.82 -1.19
N GLY A 91 -5.87 -6.66 -2.19
CA GLY A 91 -6.47 -6.22 -3.46
C GLY A 91 -5.47 -5.63 -4.45
N GLY A 92 -4.18 -5.81 -4.23
CA GLY A 92 -3.17 -5.36 -5.17
C GLY A 92 -1.78 -5.92 -4.91
N GLN A 93 -0.97 -5.88 -5.96
CA GLN A 93 0.44 -6.27 -5.93
C GLN A 93 1.26 -5.26 -6.71
N TRP A 94 2.30 -4.75 -6.09
CA TRP A 94 3.32 -3.97 -6.79
C TRP A 94 3.98 -4.80 -7.91
N VAL A 95 4.18 -4.17 -9.05
CA VAL A 95 4.83 -4.77 -10.21
C VAL A 95 6.08 -3.99 -10.60
N SER A 96 5.95 -2.66 -10.76
CA SER A 96 7.04 -1.79 -11.21
C SER A 96 6.76 -0.33 -10.83
N HIS A 97 7.79 0.51 -10.93
CA HIS A 97 7.72 1.97 -10.85
C HIS A 97 8.61 2.59 -11.94
N PRO A 98 8.19 2.54 -13.21
CA PRO A 98 8.97 3.07 -14.32
C PRO A 98 9.38 4.53 -14.06
N SER A 99 10.62 4.89 -14.38
CA SER A 99 11.28 6.16 -14.06
C SER A 99 11.57 6.41 -12.57
N GLY A 100 11.28 5.49 -11.68
CA GLY A 100 11.49 5.71 -10.24
C GLY A 100 10.71 6.92 -9.72
N ILE A 101 11.40 7.86 -9.09
CA ILE A 101 10.79 9.06 -8.51
C ILE A 101 10.68 10.16 -9.58
N HIS A 102 9.46 10.64 -9.82
CA HIS A 102 9.16 11.71 -10.77
C HIS A 102 7.84 12.41 -10.44
N ASP A 103 7.51 13.46 -11.20
CA ASP A 103 6.27 14.21 -11.03
C ASP A 103 5.12 13.58 -11.81
N TYR A 104 4.02 13.32 -11.13
CA TYR A 104 2.77 12.86 -11.72
C TYR A 104 1.56 13.47 -11.03
N LYS A 105 0.39 13.30 -11.64
CA LYS A 105 -0.87 13.80 -11.09
C LYS A 105 -1.66 12.65 -10.46
N VAL A 106 -2.22 12.93 -9.29
CA VAL A 106 -3.24 12.08 -8.64
C VAL A 106 -4.61 12.65 -9.00
N ASN A 107 -5.46 11.83 -9.60
CA ASN A 107 -6.81 12.21 -10.04
C ASN A 107 -7.82 11.60 -9.09
N ILE A 108 -8.70 12.42 -8.51
CA ILE A 108 -9.74 11.97 -7.57
C ILE A 108 -10.94 11.46 -8.35
N THR A 109 -11.24 10.17 -8.20
CA THR A 109 -12.35 9.51 -8.94
C THR A 109 -13.66 9.41 -8.16
N LYS A 110 -13.60 9.55 -6.82
CA LYS A 110 -14.75 9.43 -5.90
C LYS A 110 -14.78 10.62 -4.94
N LYS A 111 -15.15 11.81 -5.45
CA LYS A 111 -15.21 13.05 -4.64
C LYS A 111 -16.27 13.04 -3.54
N ASP A 112 -17.30 12.20 -3.69
CA ASP A 112 -18.38 11.98 -2.73
C ASP A 112 -18.04 10.99 -1.62
N ASP A 113 -16.87 10.32 -1.69
CA ASP A 113 -16.41 9.44 -0.62
C ASP A 113 -15.86 10.25 0.58
N PRO A 114 -16.24 9.93 1.82
CA PRO A 114 -15.76 10.65 3.01
C PRO A 114 -14.24 10.73 3.15
N ILE A 115 -13.49 9.74 2.62
CA ILE A 115 -12.02 9.77 2.62
C ILE A 115 -11.52 10.89 1.71
N MET A 116 -12.21 11.17 0.59
CA MET A 116 -11.82 12.13 -0.42
C MET A 116 -12.48 13.50 -0.26
N GLU A 117 -13.34 13.70 0.72
CA GLU A 117 -14.07 14.95 0.92
C GLU A 117 -13.15 16.17 0.95
N GLY A 118 -13.40 17.14 0.07
CA GLY A 118 -12.64 18.40 -0.04
C GLY A 118 -11.22 18.23 -0.59
N ILE A 119 -10.93 17.10 -1.23
CA ILE A 119 -9.65 16.87 -1.92
C ILE A 119 -9.90 16.95 -3.43
N GLU A 120 -9.13 17.82 -4.09
CA GLU A 120 -9.10 17.94 -5.55
C GLU A 120 -7.89 17.20 -6.12
N ASP A 121 -7.82 17.09 -7.44
CA ASP A 121 -6.65 16.53 -8.13
C ASP A 121 -5.40 17.31 -7.77
N PHE A 122 -4.30 16.61 -7.48
CA PHE A 122 -3.07 17.25 -7.04
C PHE A 122 -1.83 16.65 -7.72
N ASP A 123 -0.79 17.47 -7.80
CA ASP A 123 0.52 17.02 -8.28
C ASP A 123 1.28 16.37 -7.14
N TYR A 124 1.98 15.28 -7.46
CA TYR A 124 2.73 14.49 -6.49
C TYR A 124 4.09 14.10 -7.03
N HIS A 125 5.10 14.08 -6.17
CA HIS A 125 6.48 13.74 -6.51
C HIS A 125 6.92 12.51 -5.73
N SER A 126 6.88 11.35 -6.38
CA SER A 126 7.19 10.05 -5.76
C SER A 126 7.42 8.96 -6.82
N GLU A 127 7.53 7.71 -6.41
CA GLU A 127 7.42 6.57 -7.30
C GLU A 127 5.96 6.41 -7.77
N GLN A 128 5.75 6.42 -9.09
CA GLN A 128 4.46 6.10 -9.70
C GLN A 128 4.37 4.58 -9.90
N TYR A 129 3.58 3.92 -9.06
CA TYR A 129 3.44 2.47 -9.13
C TYR A 129 2.59 2.00 -10.30
N TYR A 130 3.11 1.02 -11.04
CA TYR A 130 2.30 0.11 -11.83
C TYR A 130 1.99 -1.13 -10.99
N MET A 131 0.73 -1.51 -10.88
CA MET A 131 0.25 -2.56 -9.99
C MET A 131 -0.67 -3.53 -10.70
N HIS A 132 -0.68 -4.79 -10.29
CA HIS A 132 -1.84 -5.65 -10.51
C HIS A 132 -2.87 -5.34 -9.43
N VAL A 133 -4.11 -5.10 -9.84
CA VAL A 133 -5.20 -4.68 -8.95
C VAL A 133 -6.42 -5.57 -9.12
N ASP A 134 -7.09 -5.82 -8.00
CA ASP A 134 -8.28 -6.66 -7.94
C ASP A 134 -9.55 -5.86 -8.34
N PRO A 135 -10.44 -6.43 -9.18
CA PRO A 135 -11.68 -5.76 -9.62
C PRO A 135 -12.68 -5.50 -8.47
N LEU A 136 -12.52 -6.12 -7.30
CA LEU A 136 -13.36 -5.86 -6.12
C LEU A 136 -13.02 -4.54 -5.43
N ASN A 137 -11.90 -3.91 -5.77
CA ASN A 137 -11.47 -2.67 -5.15
C ASN A 137 -12.44 -1.51 -5.50
N GLU A 138 -12.89 -0.79 -4.50
CA GLU A 138 -13.50 0.52 -4.67
C GLU A 138 -12.38 1.55 -4.81
N VAL A 139 -12.12 1.96 -6.06
CA VAL A 139 -11.04 2.90 -6.40
C VAL A 139 -11.48 4.32 -6.09
N LEU A 140 -10.69 5.04 -5.30
CA LEU A 140 -10.96 6.42 -4.87
C LEU A 140 -10.11 7.45 -5.62
N ALA A 141 -8.93 7.07 -6.07
CA ALA A 141 -8.06 7.91 -6.89
C ALA A 141 -7.20 7.06 -7.84
N THR A 142 -6.83 7.68 -8.95
CA THR A 142 -5.96 7.08 -9.98
C THR A 142 -4.80 8.00 -10.32
N THR A 143 -3.82 7.46 -11.05
CA THR A 143 -2.82 8.24 -11.78
C THR A 143 -2.78 7.75 -13.22
N THR A 144 -2.37 8.61 -14.16
CA THR A 144 -2.33 8.27 -15.59
C THR A 144 -0.90 8.26 -16.06
N PHE A 145 -0.45 7.13 -16.63
CA PHE A 145 0.86 7.02 -17.25
C PHE A 145 0.93 7.84 -18.54
N LYS A 146 2.04 8.57 -18.73
CA LYS A 146 2.28 9.41 -19.92
C LYS A 146 2.82 8.59 -21.11
N GLY A 147 3.38 7.40 -20.83
CA GLY A 147 4.02 6.53 -21.81
C GLY A 147 5.43 6.96 -22.22
N ASN A 148 6.03 7.84 -21.44
CA ASN A 148 7.42 8.28 -21.58
C ASN A 148 8.28 7.92 -20.36
N GLU A 149 7.73 7.20 -19.42
CA GLU A 149 8.47 6.64 -18.30
C GLU A 149 9.47 5.59 -18.83
N VAL A 150 10.53 5.36 -18.08
CA VAL A 150 11.58 4.40 -18.43
C VAL A 150 11.50 3.19 -17.52
N TRP A 151 11.29 2.03 -18.11
CA TRP A 151 11.35 0.75 -17.42
C TRP A 151 12.75 0.15 -17.59
N ASN A 152 13.46 0.04 -16.49
CA ASN A 152 14.75 -0.63 -16.45
C ASN A 152 14.54 -2.09 -16.05
N LEU A 153 15.09 -3.01 -16.84
CA LEU A 153 15.12 -4.42 -16.44
C LEU A 153 16.04 -4.60 -15.24
N GLU A 154 15.68 -5.53 -14.36
CA GLU A 154 16.58 -5.94 -13.28
C GLU A 154 17.89 -6.44 -13.89
N GLN A 155 19.00 -5.99 -13.32
CA GLN A 155 20.33 -6.44 -13.77
C GLN A 155 20.55 -7.87 -13.30
N GLU A 156 21.01 -8.73 -14.20
CA GLU A 156 21.54 -10.03 -13.82
C GLU A 156 22.76 -9.84 -12.90
N PRO A 157 22.94 -10.70 -11.89
CA PRO A 157 24.09 -10.62 -11.00
C PRO A 157 25.41 -10.60 -11.78
N GLY A 158 26.18 -9.51 -11.65
CA GLY A 158 27.45 -9.32 -12.35
C GLY A 158 27.37 -8.56 -13.69
N SER A 159 26.17 -8.15 -14.12
CA SER A 159 26.00 -7.24 -15.27
C SER A 159 26.21 -5.79 -14.86
N SER A 160 26.84 -5.00 -15.72
CA SER A 160 27.05 -3.55 -15.51
C SER A 160 25.99 -2.67 -16.20
N SER A 161 25.10 -3.25 -16.98
CA SER A 161 24.04 -2.56 -17.71
C SER A 161 22.79 -3.44 -17.83
N GLY A 162 21.64 -2.91 -17.45
CA GLY A 162 20.33 -3.46 -17.79
C GLY A 162 19.75 -2.75 -19.02
N ASP A 163 18.92 -3.45 -19.80
CA ASP A 163 18.17 -2.82 -20.87
C ASP A 163 17.12 -1.87 -20.30
N ALA A 164 16.92 -0.75 -20.96
CA ALA A 164 15.94 0.27 -20.60
C ALA A 164 14.98 0.48 -21.78
N TYR A 165 13.68 0.53 -21.46
CA TYR A 165 12.62 0.68 -22.46
C TYR A 165 11.71 1.84 -22.09
N THR A 166 11.39 2.69 -23.06
CA THR A 166 10.33 3.68 -22.90
C THR A 166 8.98 2.97 -22.90
N THR A 167 8.12 3.30 -21.94
CA THR A 167 6.84 2.62 -21.70
C THR A 167 5.70 3.15 -22.56
N GLU A 168 5.90 3.34 -23.87
CA GLU A 168 4.86 3.86 -24.77
C GLU A 168 3.54 3.06 -24.71
N TRP A 169 3.63 1.78 -24.44
CA TRP A 169 2.45 0.91 -24.26
C TRP A 169 1.63 1.20 -22.99
N LEU A 170 2.17 1.99 -22.04
CA LEU A 170 1.43 2.44 -20.84
C LEU A 170 0.72 3.76 -21.07
N LYS A 171 0.89 4.42 -22.20
CA LYS A 171 0.27 5.73 -22.45
C LYS A 171 -1.23 5.70 -22.28
N GLY A 172 -1.72 6.52 -21.35
CA GLY A 172 -3.14 6.65 -21.04
C GLY A 172 -3.69 5.56 -20.11
N VAL A 173 -2.85 4.66 -19.60
CA VAL A 173 -3.27 3.69 -18.59
C VAL A 173 -3.55 4.43 -17.29
N GLU A 174 -4.78 4.31 -16.82
CA GLU A 174 -5.20 4.80 -15.50
C GLU A 174 -4.94 3.72 -14.45
N MET A 175 -4.03 4.01 -13.53
CA MET A 175 -3.62 3.10 -12.47
C MET A 175 -4.22 3.53 -11.13
N PRO A 176 -4.96 2.66 -10.42
CA PRO A 176 -5.41 2.92 -9.07
C PRO A 176 -4.26 3.23 -8.12
N VAL A 177 -4.37 4.35 -7.38
CA VAL A 177 -3.40 4.75 -6.36
C VAL A 177 -3.99 4.80 -4.95
N VAL A 178 -5.32 4.87 -4.84
CA VAL A 178 -6.04 4.78 -3.56
C VAL A 178 -7.26 3.89 -3.76
N TRP A 179 -7.41 2.91 -2.88
CA TRP A 179 -8.63 2.09 -2.85
C TRP A 179 -9.00 1.63 -1.44
N LYS A 180 -10.24 1.22 -1.31
CA LYS A 180 -10.76 0.52 -0.14
C LYS A 180 -11.53 -0.72 -0.55
N ARG A 181 -11.66 -1.69 0.35
CA ARG A 181 -12.41 -2.92 0.14
C ARG A 181 -12.84 -3.55 1.45
N ARG A 182 -13.69 -4.57 1.36
CA ARG A 182 -14.13 -5.37 2.52
C ARG A 182 -13.89 -6.84 2.27
N ILE A 183 -13.35 -7.53 3.27
CA ILE A 183 -13.17 -8.99 3.27
C ILE A 183 -13.72 -9.52 4.59
N GLY A 184 -14.74 -10.39 4.52
CA GLY A 184 -15.45 -10.83 5.73
C GLY A 184 -16.07 -9.63 6.46
N LYS A 185 -15.72 -9.46 7.73
CA LYS A 185 -16.13 -8.31 8.56
C LYS A 185 -15.12 -7.17 8.52
N GLY A 186 -13.91 -7.41 8.02
CA GLY A 186 -12.82 -6.45 8.01
C GLY A 186 -12.91 -5.42 6.89
N ARG A 187 -12.30 -4.27 7.13
CA ARG A 187 -12.16 -3.16 6.18
C ARG A 187 -10.69 -2.98 5.85
N ILE A 188 -10.41 -2.77 4.57
CA ILE A 188 -9.04 -2.68 4.06
C ILE A 188 -8.90 -1.39 3.28
N PHE A 189 -7.89 -0.60 3.61
CA PHE A 189 -7.54 0.64 2.91
C PHE A 189 -6.09 0.57 2.44
N TYR A 190 -5.86 1.08 1.24
CA TYR A 190 -4.51 1.18 0.68
C TYR A 190 -4.33 2.45 -0.15
N THR A 191 -3.09 2.97 -0.11
CA THR A 191 -2.60 3.95 -1.08
C THR A 191 -1.20 3.58 -1.55
N SER A 192 -0.92 3.73 -2.86
CA SER A 192 0.42 3.54 -3.40
C SER A 192 1.33 4.76 -3.23
N LEU A 193 0.82 5.85 -2.67
CA LEU A 193 1.59 7.06 -2.36
C LEU A 193 2.47 6.83 -1.11
N GLY A 194 3.53 7.63 -0.94
CA GLY A 194 4.31 7.64 0.31
C GLY A 194 5.57 6.78 0.31
N HIS A 195 6.42 6.92 -0.71
CA HIS A 195 7.72 6.24 -0.74
C HIS A 195 8.64 6.68 0.41
N PHE A 196 8.74 7.98 0.66
CA PHE A 196 9.50 8.49 1.79
C PHE A 196 8.59 8.95 2.94
N ALA A 197 9.07 8.80 4.18
CA ALA A 197 8.36 9.25 5.37
C ALA A 197 7.93 10.73 5.30
N LYS A 198 8.77 11.62 4.70
CA LYS A 198 8.47 13.04 4.49
C LYS A 198 7.22 13.29 3.64
N GLU A 199 6.87 12.36 2.74
CA GLU A 199 5.70 12.48 1.86
C GLU A 199 4.38 12.33 2.63
N LEU A 200 4.41 11.69 3.81
CA LEU A 200 3.27 11.66 4.71
C LEU A 200 2.91 13.03 5.32
N HIS A 201 3.76 14.06 5.10
CA HIS A 201 3.44 15.44 5.44
C HIS A 201 2.81 16.22 4.29
N HIS A 202 2.73 15.65 3.06
CA HIS A 202 2.00 16.26 1.95
C HIS A 202 0.52 16.40 2.35
N PRO A 203 -0.08 17.61 2.25
CA PRO A 203 -1.39 17.88 2.85
C PRO A 203 -2.50 16.92 2.40
N GLU A 204 -2.58 16.64 1.09
CA GLU A 204 -3.61 15.75 0.52
C GLU A 204 -3.32 14.30 0.89
N MET A 205 -2.08 13.84 0.78
CA MET A 205 -1.66 12.48 1.16
C MET A 205 -1.95 12.23 2.65
N ARG A 206 -1.61 13.19 3.53
CA ARG A 206 -1.85 13.06 4.96
C ARG A 206 -3.35 12.92 5.28
N LYS A 207 -4.20 13.73 4.63
CA LYS A 207 -5.67 13.64 4.80
C LYS A 207 -6.21 12.31 4.32
N ILE A 208 -5.84 11.89 3.09
CA ILE A 208 -6.27 10.62 2.50
C ILE A 208 -5.86 9.46 3.40
N TYR A 209 -4.60 9.43 3.83
CA TYR A 209 -4.08 8.32 4.62
C TYR A 209 -4.73 8.27 6.01
N HIS A 210 -4.79 9.39 6.72
CA HIS A 210 -5.41 9.49 8.03
C HIS A 210 -6.88 9.02 7.99
N ARG A 211 -7.69 9.57 7.07
CA ARG A 211 -9.10 9.17 6.91
C ARG A 211 -9.25 7.71 6.50
N GLY A 212 -8.34 7.21 5.68
CA GLY A 212 -8.29 5.81 5.28
C GLY A 212 -8.00 4.88 6.46
N LEU A 213 -7.05 5.24 7.33
CA LEU A 213 -6.75 4.52 8.58
C LEU A 213 -7.99 4.45 9.48
N LEU A 214 -8.63 5.60 9.73
CA LEU A 214 -9.85 5.67 10.56
C LEU A 214 -11.01 4.87 9.94
N TRP A 215 -11.18 4.95 8.62
CA TRP A 215 -12.22 4.17 7.93
C TRP A 215 -11.97 2.67 8.03
N ALA A 216 -10.73 2.23 7.96
CA ALA A 216 -10.37 0.81 8.02
C ALA A 216 -10.51 0.24 9.44
N SER A 217 -10.27 1.03 10.48
CA SER A 217 -10.39 0.61 11.88
C SER A 217 -11.79 0.09 12.23
N ARG A 218 -11.87 -0.95 13.07
CA ARG A 218 -13.15 -1.48 13.58
C ARG A 218 -13.78 -0.61 14.66
#